data_661478de33440f642bc0b8b10b823518
#
_entry.id   661478de33440f642bc0b8b10b823518
#
_cell.length_a   1.000
_cell.length_b   1.000
_cell.length_c   1.000
_cell.angle_alpha   90.00
_cell.angle_beta   90.00
_cell.angle_gamma   90.00
#
_symmetry.space_group_name_H-M   'P 1'
#
loop_
_entity.id
_entity.type
_entity.pdbx_description
1 polymer ?
#
loop_
_entity_poly.entity_id
_entity_poly.type
_entity_poly.pdbx_seq_one_letter_code
_entity_poly.pdbx_strand_id
1 'polypeptide(L)'
;MTTAHFLLLRAGEFTVPSKTSYIYDAETFLRLQDVTLHTTQTGDEYVALHLRKSKTDQQHRGVILYLGHAHHTVCAVCALKTHLQIQHARPHSTPRDPLFRLSSGLPLARRDLTTFLSSLFRLVGLDPQHHDSGHSFRIGGATSATIAGLNDYEIKLLSRWSSDCYKRYIRSPLSLFLKVAPRIAQTKDIPYQYASPYHSST
;
A
#
# COMPACT_ATOMS: atom_id res chain seq x y z
N MET A 1 5.38 -2.22 -4.33
CA MET A 1 4.42 -1.24 -4.90
C MET A 1 3.01 -1.78 -4.96
N THR A 2 2.79 -3.01 -5.38
CA THR A 2 1.46 -3.68 -5.42
C THR A 2 0.73 -3.57 -4.08
N THR A 3 1.39 -3.92 -2.97
CA THR A 3 0.82 -3.79 -1.61
C THR A 3 0.35 -2.38 -1.29
N ALA A 4 1.13 -1.36 -1.65
CA ALA A 4 0.78 0.04 -1.38
C ALA A 4 -0.47 0.47 -2.16
N HIS A 5 -0.63 -0.01 -3.40
CA HIS A 5 -1.79 0.24 -4.24
C HIS A 5 -3.06 -0.40 -3.65
N PHE A 6 -3.03 -1.72 -3.38
CA PHE A 6 -4.18 -2.46 -2.89
C PHE A 6 -4.63 -2.06 -1.47
N LEU A 7 -3.69 -1.66 -0.61
CA LEU A 7 -3.99 -1.19 0.75
C LEU A 7 -4.09 0.34 0.86
N LEU A 8 -4.05 1.05 -0.27
CA LEU A 8 -4.14 2.51 -0.32
C LEU A 8 -3.14 3.19 0.65
N LEU A 9 -1.91 2.66 0.74
CA LEU A 9 -0.90 3.18 1.67
C LEU A 9 -0.37 4.54 1.21
N ARG A 10 -0.10 5.42 2.18
CA ARG A 10 0.71 6.62 1.95
C ARG A 10 2.18 6.24 1.85
N ALA A 11 2.96 6.95 1.04
CA ALA A 11 4.40 6.66 0.92
C ALA A 11 5.11 6.63 2.28
N GLY A 12 4.79 7.56 3.19
CA GLY A 12 5.36 7.59 4.54
C GLY A 12 4.93 6.44 5.46
N GLU A 13 3.96 5.61 5.07
CA GLU A 13 3.54 4.44 5.84
C GLU A 13 4.40 3.20 5.53
N PHE A 14 5.11 3.18 4.40
CA PHE A 14 5.93 2.04 3.98
C PHE A 14 7.38 2.41 3.57
N THR A 15 7.75 3.69 3.65
CA THR A 15 9.11 4.17 3.41
C THR A 15 9.65 4.91 4.62
N VAL A 16 10.98 4.95 4.77
CA VAL A 16 11.63 5.80 5.78
C VAL A 16 11.89 7.21 5.22
N PRO A 17 11.95 8.26 6.05
CA PRO A 17 12.19 9.62 5.59
C PRO A 17 13.55 9.80 4.89
N SER A 18 14.63 9.27 5.47
CA SER A 18 16.00 9.38 4.97
C SER A 18 16.86 8.20 5.42
N LYS A 19 17.89 7.87 4.60
CA LYS A 19 18.91 6.88 4.96
C LYS A 19 19.96 7.42 5.93
N THR A 20 20.20 8.73 5.90
CA THR A 20 21.28 9.40 6.63
C THR A 20 20.93 9.72 8.08
N SER A 21 19.66 9.95 8.39
CA SER A 21 19.16 10.10 9.75
C SER A 21 18.62 8.77 10.29
N TYR A 22 19.38 7.72 10.10
CA TYR A 22 18.98 6.36 10.43
C TYR A 22 18.93 6.11 11.94
N ILE A 23 17.98 6.77 12.59
CA ILE A 23 17.40 6.25 13.82
C ILE A 23 16.15 5.50 13.36
N TYR A 24 16.33 4.20 13.11
CA TYR A 24 15.19 3.33 12.85
C TYR A 24 14.28 3.35 14.07
N ASP A 25 13.29 4.21 14.03
CA ASP A 25 12.26 4.26 15.04
C ASP A 25 11.34 3.06 14.85
N ALA A 26 11.61 2.08 15.69
CA ALA A 26 10.93 0.82 15.69
C ALA A 26 9.40 0.94 15.80
N GLU A 27 8.90 2.00 16.38
CA GLU A 27 7.47 2.20 16.59
C GLU A 27 6.77 2.86 15.38
N THR A 28 7.57 3.36 14.42
CA THR A 28 7.03 4.19 13.32
C THR A 28 6.94 3.41 12.00
N PHE A 29 7.87 2.49 11.72
CA PHE A 29 7.99 1.87 10.40
C PHE A 29 7.53 0.42 10.38
N LEU A 30 7.01 0.01 9.21
CA LEU A 30 6.65 -1.38 8.96
C LEU A 30 7.89 -2.30 9.01
N ARG A 31 7.76 -3.41 9.70
CA ARG A 31 8.78 -4.43 9.89
C ARG A 31 8.32 -5.78 9.35
N LEU A 32 9.24 -6.71 9.23
CA LEU A 32 8.91 -8.08 8.81
C LEU A 32 7.88 -8.73 9.74
N GLN A 33 7.99 -8.53 11.05
CA GLN A 33 7.05 -9.07 12.05
C GLN A 33 5.64 -8.47 12.00
N ASP A 34 5.45 -7.35 11.30
CA ASP A 34 4.14 -6.69 11.18
C ASP A 34 3.27 -7.29 10.07
N VAL A 35 3.80 -8.31 9.37
CA VAL A 35 3.08 -9.03 8.31
C VAL A 35 2.89 -10.47 8.73
N THR A 36 1.64 -10.91 8.75
CA THR A 36 1.28 -12.32 9.02
C THR A 36 0.45 -12.88 7.88
N LEU A 37 0.75 -14.12 7.51
CA LEU A 37 0.02 -14.86 6.47
C LEU A 37 -1.00 -15.76 7.16
N HIS A 38 -2.20 -15.78 6.63
CA HIS A 38 -3.32 -16.54 7.17
C HIS A 38 -4.07 -17.28 6.06
N THR A 39 -4.82 -18.30 6.48
CA THR A 39 -5.78 -19.00 5.62
C THR A 39 -7.11 -19.08 6.36
N THR A 40 -8.20 -18.81 5.65
CA THR A 40 -9.55 -18.96 6.21
C THR A 40 -9.92 -20.44 6.31
N GLN A 41 -11.04 -20.74 6.99
CA GLN A 41 -11.60 -22.11 7.02
C GLN A 41 -12.00 -22.61 5.61
N THR A 42 -12.28 -21.69 4.69
CA THR A 42 -12.61 -21.99 3.28
C THR A 42 -11.39 -22.13 2.38
N GLY A 43 -10.18 -22.01 2.94
CA GLY A 43 -8.93 -22.13 2.18
C GLY A 43 -8.44 -20.83 1.53
N ASP A 44 -9.12 -19.71 1.72
CA ASP A 44 -8.71 -18.42 1.13
C ASP A 44 -7.50 -17.84 1.87
N GLU A 45 -6.43 -17.56 1.14
CA GLU A 45 -5.24 -16.93 1.70
C GLU A 45 -5.41 -15.41 1.85
N TYR A 46 -4.93 -14.87 2.94
CA TYR A 46 -4.87 -13.43 3.16
C TYR A 46 -3.67 -13.02 4.02
N VAL A 47 -3.34 -11.74 3.94
CA VAL A 47 -2.31 -11.10 4.75
C VAL A 47 -2.99 -10.18 5.76
N ALA A 48 -2.54 -10.21 7.01
CA ALA A 48 -2.77 -9.15 7.97
C ALA A 48 -1.49 -8.32 8.11
N LEU A 49 -1.60 -7.01 7.87
CA LEU A 49 -0.53 -6.04 7.97
C LEU A 49 -0.81 -5.11 9.15
N HIS A 50 0.02 -5.12 10.17
CA HIS A 50 -0.10 -4.22 11.32
C HIS A 50 0.59 -2.89 11.03
N LEU A 51 -0.17 -1.88 10.63
CA LEU A 51 0.31 -0.52 10.46
C LEU A 51 0.38 0.17 11.82
N ARG A 52 1.57 0.30 12.38
CA ARG A 52 1.81 0.80 13.75
C ARG A 52 1.46 2.26 13.93
N LYS A 53 1.65 3.08 12.90
CA LYS A 53 1.41 4.51 12.91
C LYS A 53 0.83 4.98 11.58
N SER A 54 -0.17 5.83 11.63
CA SER A 54 -0.65 6.57 10.48
C SER A 54 -0.80 8.04 10.81
N LYS A 55 -0.83 8.91 9.78
CA LYS A 55 -0.99 10.36 9.99
C LYS A 55 -2.27 10.72 10.78
N THR A 56 -3.27 9.88 10.72
CA THR A 56 -4.58 10.08 11.38
C THR A 56 -4.69 9.37 12.73
N ASP A 57 -3.74 8.54 13.09
CA ASP A 57 -3.67 7.84 14.37
C ASP A 57 -2.79 8.62 15.36
N GLN A 58 -3.38 9.64 15.98
CA GLN A 58 -2.69 10.48 16.95
C GLN A 58 -2.37 9.76 18.27
N GLN A 59 -3.04 8.66 18.54
CA GLN A 59 -2.87 7.87 19.78
C GLN A 59 -1.94 6.66 19.59
N HIS A 60 -1.34 6.51 18.43
CA HIS A 60 -0.43 5.40 18.08
C HIS A 60 -0.99 4.00 18.41
N ARG A 61 -2.30 3.80 18.26
CA ARG A 61 -2.96 2.51 18.51
C ARG A 61 -2.67 1.49 17.41
N GLY A 62 -2.21 1.97 16.26
CA GLY A 62 -2.03 1.16 15.08
C GLY A 62 -3.36 0.68 14.47
N VAL A 63 -3.27 0.02 13.34
CA VAL A 63 -4.41 -0.58 12.66
C VAL A 63 -3.96 -1.83 11.92
N ILE A 64 -4.78 -2.88 11.97
CA ILE A 64 -4.56 -4.07 11.16
C ILE A 64 -5.29 -3.90 9.83
N LEU A 65 -4.55 -4.04 8.73
CA LEU A 65 -5.06 -4.01 7.38
C LEU A 65 -5.10 -5.44 6.84
N TYR A 66 -6.20 -5.80 6.21
CA TYR A 66 -6.37 -7.13 5.62
C TYR A 66 -6.31 -7.06 4.11
N LEU A 67 -5.59 -7.98 3.50
CA LEU A 67 -5.39 -8.10 2.07
C LEU A 67 -5.66 -9.53 1.63
N GLY A 68 -6.77 -9.73 0.91
CA GLY A 68 -7.13 -11.04 0.37
C GLY A 68 -6.34 -11.39 -0.89
N HIS A 69 -6.20 -12.69 -1.16
CA HIS A 69 -5.61 -13.18 -2.39
C HIS A 69 -6.47 -12.75 -3.60
N ALA A 70 -5.85 -12.20 -4.63
CA ALA A 70 -6.58 -11.63 -5.77
C ALA A 70 -7.00 -12.67 -6.82
N HIS A 71 -6.45 -13.89 -6.79
CA HIS A 71 -6.64 -14.95 -7.81
C HIS A 71 -6.37 -14.44 -9.24
N HIS A 72 -5.40 -13.53 -9.38
CA HIS A 72 -5.04 -12.87 -10.61
C HIS A 72 -3.51 -12.72 -10.73
N THR A 73 -3.00 -12.48 -11.95
CA THR A 73 -1.56 -12.24 -12.20
C THR A 73 -0.99 -11.09 -11.36
N VAL A 74 -1.78 -10.05 -11.11
CA VAL A 74 -1.44 -8.97 -10.19
C VAL A 74 -2.08 -9.25 -8.83
N CYS A 75 -1.32 -9.91 -7.96
CA CYS A 75 -1.75 -10.28 -6.61
C CYS A 75 -0.78 -9.73 -5.56
N ALA A 76 -1.26 -8.88 -4.66
CA ALA A 76 -0.43 -8.30 -3.62
C ALA A 76 -0.08 -9.31 -2.51
N VAL A 77 -0.91 -10.33 -2.27
CA VAL A 77 -0.58 -11.43 -1.35
C VAL A 77 0.59 -12.23 -1.90
N CYS A 78 0.55 -12.65 -3.17
CA CYS A 78 1.66 -13.36 -3.81
C CYS A 78 2.95 -12.53 -3.79
N ALA A 79 2.86 -11.23 -4.13
CA ALA A 79 4.00 -10.33 -4.13
C ALA A 79 4.61 -10.19 -2.73
N LEU A 80 3.80 -10.10 -1.67
CA LEU A 80 4.28 -10.06 -0.29
C LEU A 80 4.88 -11.38 0.16
N LYS A 81 4.27 -12.53 -0.17
CA LYS A 81 4.83 -13.86 0.13
C LYS A 81 6.24 -14.00 -0.44
N THR A 82 6.40 -13.72 -1.74
CA THR A 82 7.71 -13.75 -2.40
C THR A 82 8.68 -12.77 -1.77
N HIS A 83 8.22 -11.54 -1.47
CA HIS A 83 9.05 -10.54 -0.82
C HIS A 83 9.54 -10.99 0.55
N LEU A 84 8.66 -11.53 1.39
CA LEU A 84 9.01 -12.06 2.72
C LEU A 84 10.02 -13.21 2.61
N GLN A 85 9.83 -14.15 1.68
CA GLN A 85 10.79 -15.22 1.43
C GLN A 85 12.19 -14.68 1.12
N ILE A 86 12.28 -13.68 0.23
CA ILE A 86 13.55 -13.02 -0.12
C ILE A 86 14.15 -12.32 1.10
N GLN A 87 13.35 -11.62 1.91
CA GLN A 87 13.84 -10.91 3.09
C GLN A 87 14.32 -11.87 4.19
N HIS A 88 13.59 -12.95 4.45
CA HIS A 88 13.98 -13.95 5.45
C HIS A 88 15.20 -14.77 5.03
N ALA A 89 15.42 -14.96 3.73
CA ALA A 89 16.62 -15.66 3.22
C ALA A 89 17.90 -14.82 3.33
N ARG A 90 17.83 -13.54 3.68
CA ARG A 90 19.01 -12.69 3.85
C ARG A 90 19.80 -13.07 5.11
N PRO A 91 21.14 -13.04 5.05
CA PRO A 91 21.96 -13.23 6.26
C PRO A 91 21.58 -12.24 7.35
N HIS A 92 21.52 -12.74 8.59
CA HIS A 92 21.21 -11.96 9.80
C HIS A 92 19.85 -11.24 9.76
N SER A 93 18.89 -11.72 8.95
CA SER A 93 17.54 -11.16 8.94
C SER A 93 16.83 -11.40 10.27
N THR A 94 16.22 -10.36 10.81
CA THR A 94 15.47 -10.40 12.06
C THR A 94 14.02 -9.96 11.86
N PRO A 95 13.08 -10.37 12.72
CA PRO A 95 11.68 -9.92 12.66
C PRO A 95 11.54 -8.39 12.78
N ARG A 96 12.52 -7.72 13.39
CA ARG A 96 12.50 -6.25 13.58
C ARG A 96 13.03 -5.47 12.39
N ASP A 97 13.58 -6.13 11.38
CA ASP A 97 14.07 -5.46 10.18
C ASP A 97 12.94 -4.76 9.41
N PRO A 98 13.25 -3.66 8.71
CA PRO A 98 12.27 -2.98 7.86
C PRO A 98 11.63 -3.94 6.87
N LEU A 99 10.31 -3.87 6.72
CA LEU A 99 9.59 -4.71 5.76
C LEU A 99 10.15 -4.52 4.35
N PHE A 100 10.36 -3.26 3.93
CA PHE A 100 10.89 -2.96 2.61
C PHE A 100 12.34 -2.48 2.69
N ARG A 101 13.25 -3.32 2.20
CA ARG A 101 14.70 -3.05 2.10
C ARG A 101 15.17 -3.13 0.65
N LEU A 102 16.16 -2.31 0.33
CA LEU A 102 16.89 -2.37 -0.94
C LEU A 102 17.81 -3.60 -0.98
N SER A 103 18.37 -3.90 -2.15
CA SER A 103 19.39 -4.94 -2.31
C SER A 103 20.60 -4.75 -1.39
N SER A 104 20.96 -3.50 -1.13
CA SER A 104 22.02 -3.10 -0.19
C SER A 104 21.73 -3.43 1.29
N GLY A 105 20.53 -3.90 1.64
CA GLY A 105 20.09 -4.12 3.02
C GLY A 105 19.53 -2.88 3.70
N LEU A 106 19.71 -1.69 3.14
CA LEU A 106 19.17 -0.44 3.68
C LEU A 106 17.65 -0.37 3.51
N PRO A 107 16.93 0.29 4.44
CA PRO A 107 15.51 0.49 4.30
C PRO A 107 15.17 1.32 3.06
N LEU A 108 14.00 1.07 2.50
CA LEU A 108 13.47 1.85 1.37
C LEU A 108 13.17 3.27 1.84
N ALA A 109 13.99 4.24 1.43
CA ALA A 109 13.73 5.65 1.71
C ALA A 109 12.72 6.23 0.70
N ARG A 110 12.01 7.30 1.12
CA ARG A 110 11.07 8.00 0.23
C ARG A 110 11.73 8.47 -1.06
N ARG A 111 12.98 8.94 -0.98
CA ARG A 111 13.76 9.37 -2.15
C ARG A 111 14.01 8.22 -3.13
N ASP A 112 14.29 7.01 -2.64
CA ASP A 112 14.50 5.84 -3.52
C ASP A 112 13.24 5.50 -4.28
N LEU A 113 12.09 5.54 -3.59
CA LEU A 113 10.80 5.32 -4.21
C LEU A 113 10.50 6.36 -5.29
N THR A 114 10.69 7.65 -5.00
CA THR A 114 10.44 8.73 -5.97
C THR A 114 11.37 8.65 -7.17
N THR A 115 12.65 8.37 -6.96
CA THR A 115 13.62 8.18 -8.06
C THR A 115 13.23 7.01 -8.95
N PHE A 116 12.87 5.89 -8.35
CA PHE A 116 12.44 4.71 -9.09
C PHE A 116 11.17 4.98 -9.91
N LEU A 117 10.16 5.62 -9.32
CA LEU A 117 8.93 5.99 -10.02
C LEU A 117 9.17 6.97 -11.15
N SER A 118 10.02 7.98 -10.93
CA SER A 118 10.41 8.91 -11.99
C SER A 118 11.07 8.21 -13.17
N SER A 119 11.90 7.20 -12.90
CA SER A 119 12.52 6.40 -13.96
C SER A 119 11.48 5.58 -14.73
N LEU A 120 10.50 4.99 -14.04
CA LEU A 120 9.39 4.27 -14.67
C LEU A 120 8.52 5.19 -15.53
N PHE A 121 8.16 6.38 -15.03
CA PHE A 121 7.36 7.33 -15.78
C PHE A 121 8.05 7.73 -17.09
N ARG A 122 9.35 8.05 -17.03
CA ARG A 122 10.11 8.33 -18.26
C ARG A 122 10.13 7.15 -19.23
N LEU A 123 10.27 5.93 -18.72
CA LEU A 123 10.26 4.71 -19.53
C LEU A 123 8.94 4.53 -20.31
N VAL A 124 7.82 4.91 -19.71
CA VAL A 124 6.49 4.84 -20.35
C VAL A 124 6.07 6.15 -21.03
N GLY A 125 7.00 7.10 -21.21
CA GLY A 125 6.74 8.36 -21.90
C GLY A 125 5.97 9.41 -21.10
N LEU A 126 5.86 9.27 -19.78
CA LEU A 126 5.21 10.23 -18.90
C LEU A 126 6.21 11.18 -18.26
N ASP A 127 5.84 12.46 -18.12
CA ASP A 127 6.68 13.45 -17.43
C ASP A 127 6.58 13.28 -15.90
N PRO A 128 7.69 12.96 -15.21
CA PRO A 128 7.70 12.80 -13.77
C PRO A 128 7.31 14.07 -12.98
N GLN A 129 7.46 15.26 -13.56
CA GLN A 129 7.17 16.53 -12.89
C GLN A 129 5.66 16.73 -12.65
N HIS A 130 4.82 16.12 -13.49
CA HIS A 130 3.37 16.18 -13.38
C HIS A 130 2.77 15.06 -12.51
N HIS A 131 3.62 14.19 -11.94
CA HIS A 131 3.17 13.04 -11.16
C HIS A 131 3.70 13.09 -9.73
N ASP A 132 2.84 13.43 -8.77
CA ASP A 132 3.18 13.33 -7.35
C ASP A 132 3.27 11.85 -6.93
N SER A 133 4.48 11.36 -6.82
CA SER A 133 4.78 9.99 -6.41
C SER A 133 4.39 9.68 -4.95
N GLY A 134 4.18 10.69 -4.11
CA GLY A 134 3.87 10.51 -2.68
C GLY A 134 2.44 10.04 -2.43
N HIS A 135 1.50 10.43 -3.27
CA HIS A 135 0.08 10.11 -3.16
C HIS A 135 -0.43 9.17 -4.25
N SER A 136 0.36 8.92 -5.29
CA SER A 136 -0.05 8.20 -6.50
C SER A 136 -0.62 6.80 -6.21
N PHE A 137 -0.01 6.03 -5.30
CA PHE A 137 -0.53 4.70 -4.94
C PHE A 137 -1.90 4.76 -4.29
N ARG A 138 -2.10 5.75 -3.41
CA ARG A 138 -3.36 5.92 -2.69
C ARG A 138 -4.46 6.42 -3.62
N ILE A 139 -4.16 7.40 -4.48
CA ILE A 139 -5.09 7.91 -5.48
C ILE A 139 -5.40 6.82 -6.51
N GLY A 140 -4.37 6.17 -7.05
CA GLY A 140 -4.54 5.08 -8.01
C GLY A 140 -5.35 3.91 -7.45
N GLY A 141 -5.06 3.48 -6.22
CA GLY A 141 -5.82 2.43 -5.54
C GLY A 141 -7.28 2.81 -5.31
N ALA A 142 -7.56 4.05 -4.87
CA ALA A 142 -8.93 4.54 -4.71
C ALA A 142 -9.67 4.63 -6.05
N THR A 143 -9.00 5.10 -7.11
CA THR A 143 -9.55 5.14 -8.48
C THR A 143 -9.88 3.73 -8.97
N SER A 144 -8.96 2.78 -8.82
CA SER A 144 -9.19 1.37 -9.18
C SER A 144 -10.36 0.76 -8.40
N ALA A 145 -10.46 1.07 -7.10
CA ALA A 145 -11.56 0.61 -6.26
C ALA A 145 -12.92 1.17 -6.75
N THR A 146 -12.97 2.44 -7.12
CA THR A 146 -14.17 3.09 -7.70
C THR A 146 -14.55 2.40 -9.01
N ILE A 147 -13.61 2.20 -9.92
CA ILE A 147 -13.84 1.53 -11.22
C ILE A 147 -14.31 0.08 -11.00
N ALA A 148 -13.77 -0.60 -9.99
CA ALA A 148 -14.21 -1.94 -9.59
C ALA A 148 -15.61 -1.96 -8.93
N GLY A 149 -16.28 -0.80 -8.81
CA GLY A 149 -17.62 -0.67 -8.28
C GLY A 149 -17.71 -0.76 -6.76
N LEU A 150 -16.63 -0.49 -6.03
CA LEU A 150 -16.70 -0.32 -4.58
C LEU A 150 -17.46 0.97 -4.26
N ASN A 151 -18.33 0.91 -3.26
CA ASN A 151 -19.05 2.09 -2.81
C ASN A 151 -18.18 3.01 -1.93
N ASP A 152 -18.63 4.22 -1.67
CA ASP A 152 -17.91 5.22 -0.88
C ASP A 152 -17.52 4.73 0.51
N TYR A 153 -18.39 3.94 1.13
CA TYR A 153 -18.13 3.36 2.46
C TYR A 153 -16.96 2.37 2.41
N GLU A 154 -16.95 1.47 1.43
CA GLU A 154 -15.87 0.49 1.23
C GLU A 154 -14.54 1.19 0.96
N ILE A 155 -14.55 2.22 0.10
CA ILE A 155 -13.34 2.99 -0.22
C ILE A 155 -12.83 3.78 1.00
N LYS A 156 -13.71 4.42 1.74
CA LYS A 156 -13.36 5.14 2.97
C LYS A 156 -12.77 4.20 4.02
N LEU A 157 -13.33 3.02 4.15
CA LEU A 157 -12.84 2.00 5.06
C LEU A 157 -11.42 1.57 4.72
N LEU A 158 -11.17 1.21 3.46
CA LEU A 158 -9.84 0.84 2.98
C LEU A 158 -8.81 1.96 3.11
N SER A 159 -9.24 3.17 2.78
CA SER A 159 -8.36 4.33 2.78
C SER A 159 -8.10 4.89 4.19
N ARG A 160 -8.86 4.48 5.19
CA ARG A 160 -8.79 5.02 6.55
C ARG A 160 -9.00 6.53 6.59
N TRP A 161 -9.89 7.05 5.73
CA TRP A 161 -10.26 8.46 5.75
C TRP A 161 -11.17 8.76 6.94
N SER A 162 -10.67 9.58 7.86
CA SER A 162 -11.31 9.89 9.14
C SER A 162 -12.25 11.08 9.01
N SER A 163 -13.35 10.99 8.27
CA SER A 163 -14.25 12.14 8.19
C SER A 163 -15.52 12.03 9.05
N ASP A 164 -15.81 10.86 9.67
CA ASP A 164 -17.07 10.67 10.41
C ASP A 164 -16.87 9.86 11.69
N CYS A 165 -17.40 10.37 12.80
CA CYS A 165 -17.27 9.76 14.14
C CYS A 165 -17.90 8.36 14.25
N TYR A 166 -18.89 8.02 13.45
CA TYR A 166 -19.59 6.72 13.52
C TYR A 166 -18.72 5.53 13.14
N LYS A 167 -17.65 5.74 12.37
CA LYS A 167 -16.72 4.68 11.92
C LYS A 167 -15.95 4.02 13.06
N ARG A 168 -15.85 4.66 14.21
CA ARG A 168 -15.20 4.07 15.40
C ARG A 168 -15.93 2.84 15.93
N TYR A 169 -17.19 2.67 15.60
CA TYR A 169 -18.06 1.60 16.09
C TYR A 169 -18.35 0.50 15.07
N ILE A 170 -17.95 0.70 13.80
CA ILE A 170 -18.19 -0.29 12.75
C ILE A 170 -17.01 -1.25 12.70
N ARG A 171 -17.25 -2.46 13.18
CA ARG A 171 -16.33 -3.59 12.95
C ARG A 171 -16.61 -4.14 11.57
N SER A 172 -15.77 -3.77 10.61
CA SER A 172 -15.91 -4.29 9.26
C SER A 172 -15.58 -5.78 9.23
N PRO A 173 -16.46 -6.61 8.68
CA PRO A 173 -16.21 -8.03 8.61
C PRO A 173 -14.98 -8.32 7.73
N LEU A 174 -14.16 -9.27 8.12
CA LEU A 174 -12.99 -9.71 7.35
C LEU A 174 -13.35 -10.02 5.89
N SER A 175 -14.54 -10.61 5.66
CA SER A 175 -15.04 -10.94 4.33
C SER A 175 -15.10 -9.76 3.36
N LEU A 176 -15.31 -8.53 3.86
CA LEU A 176 -15.28 -7.33 3.02
C LEU A 176 -13.86 -7.08 2.50
N PHE A 177 -12.87 -7.13 3.38
CA PHE A 177 -11.47 -6.89 3.01
C PHE A 177 -10.93 -7.95 2.04
N LEU A 178 -11.31 -9.21 2.23
CA LEU A 178 -10.86 -10.31 1.38
C LEU A 178 -11.39 -10.20 -0.07
N LYS A 179 -12.56 -9.59 -0.26
CA LYS A 179 -13.17 -9.40 -1.59
C LYS A 179 -12.59 -8.23 -2.38
N VAL A 180 -11.90 -7.30 -1.73
CA VAL A 180 -11.44 -6.06 -2.39
C VAL A 180 -10.30 -6.35 -3.38
N ALA A 181 -9.28 -7.09 -2.97
CA ALA A 181 -8.13 -7.34 -3.81
C ALA A 181 -8.50 -8.07 -5.12
N PRO A 182 -9.32 -9.14 -5.13
CA PRO A 182 -9.81 -9.75 -6.36
C PRO A 182 -10.58 -8.77 -7.26
N ARG A 183 -11.44 -7.92 -6.69
CA ARG A 183 -12.22 -6.95 -7.46
C ARG A 183 -11.33 -5.89 -8.14
N ILE A 184 -10.33 -5.36 -7.43
CA ILE A 184 -9.37 -4.40 -8.00
C ILE A 184 -8.53 -5.05 -9.11
N ALA A 185 -8.10 -6.31 -8.93
CA ALA A 185 -7.28 -7.02 -9.90
C ALA A 185 -8.01 -7.32 -11.21
N GLN A 186 -9.35 -7.47 -11.17
CA GLN A 186 -10.19 -7.71 -12.34
C GLN A 186 -10.50 -6.46 -13.16
N THR A 187 -10.15 -5.27 -12.68
CA THR A 187 -10.36 -4.02 -13.42
C THR A 187 -9.45 -3.99 -14.65
N LYS A 188 -10.03 -4.18 -15.84
CA LYS A 188 -9.31 -4.36 -17.11
C LYS A 188 -8.75 -3.09 -17.68
N ASP A 189 -9.44 -1.97 -17.49
CA ASP A 189 -9.05 -0.69 -18.06
C ASP A 189 -9.15 0.41 -17.01
N ILE A 190 -8.01 0.94 -16.61
CA ILE A 190 -7.98 2.25 -15.97
C ILE A 190 -7.90 3.25 -17.11
N PRO A 191 -9.01 3.94 -17.50
CA PRO A 191 -8.91 4.96 -18.50
C PRO A 191 -8.05 6.09 -17.93
N TYR A 192 -6.80 6.17 -18.39
CA TYR A 192 -5.96 7.34 -18.20
C TYR A 192 -6.55 8.49 -19.05
N GLN A 193 -7.73 8.95 -18.69
CA GLN A 193 -8.19 10.25 -19.13
C GLN A 193 -7.56 11.28 -18.20
N TYR A 194 -6.36 11.73 -18.56
CA TYR A 194 -5.85 12.98 -18.06
C TYR A 194 -6.73 14.09 -18.62
N ALA A 195 -7.72 14.52 -17.85
CA ALA A 195 -8.23 15.85 -18.02
C ALA A 195 -7.07 16.80 -17.68
N SER A 196 -6.43 17.35 -18.69
CA SER A 196 -5.47 18.45 -18.52
C SER A 196 -6.23 19.58 -17.79
N PRO A 197 -5.79 20.01 -16.60
CA PRO A 197 -6.43 21.12 -15.91
C PRO A 197 -6.13 22.49 -16.54
N TYR A 198 -5.43 22.52 -17.66
CA TYR A 198 -5.06 23.73 -18.39
C TYR A 198 -5.75 23.78 -19.76
N HIS A 199 -7.02 24.13 -19.79
CA HIS A 199 -7.53 24.89 -20.90
C HIS A 199 -7.06 26.32 -20.71
N SER A 200 -6.01 26.72 -21.45
CA SER A 200 -5.65 28.08 -21.69
C SER A 200 -6.87 28.76 -22.39
N SER A 201 -7.54 29.64 -21.66
CA SER A 201 -8.45 30.63 -22.24
C SER A 201 -7.60 31.54 -23.12
N THR A 202 -7.77 31.44 -24.42
CA THR A 202 -7.47 32.53 -25.36
C THR A 202 -8.59 33.56 -25.30
#